data_c84e897ade42320964a9327b73517041
#
_entry.id   c84e897ade42320964a9327b73517041
#
_cell.length_a   1.000
_cell.length_b   1.000
_cell.length_c   1.000
_cell.angle_alpha   90.00
_cell.angle_beta   90.00
_cell.angle_gamma   90.00
#
_symmetry.space_group_name_H-M   'P 1'
#
loop_
_entity.id
_entity.type
_entity.pdbx_description
1 polymer ?
#
loop_
_entity_poly.entity_id
_entity_poly.type
_entity_poly.pdbx_seq_one_letter_code
_entity_poly.pdbx_strand_id
1 'polypeptide(L)'
;MISLESFRNQLCNLFEEQFKDVKFVIDERRSTILEIRIFLTPEIFMEVYINGITGKKSFALVKNEKRIWGYDNYRYWHHHPIKNPDTHIPCSEPSLEKIANELHTVLSQIHD
;
A
#
# COMPACT_ATOMS: atom_id res chain seq x y z
N MET A 1 1.02 -18.53 -8.16
CA MET A 1 -0.01 -17.80 -7.37
C MET A 1 0.58 -17.40 -6.03
N ILE A 2 0.38 -16.16 -5.65
CA ILE A 2 0.86 -15.67 -4.36
C ILE A 2 -0.11 -16.13 -3.28
N SER A 3 0.42 -16.72 -2.19
CA SER A 3 -0.38 -17.01 -1.01
C SER A 3 -0.77 -15.69 -0.33
N LEU A 4 -2.06 -15.43 -0.20
CA LEU A 4 -2.55 -14.22 0.48
C LEU A 4 -2.10 -14.18 1.93
N GLU A 5 -2.08 -15.35 2.60
CA GLU A 5 -1.62 -15.42 3.99
C GLU A 5 -0.15 -15.04 4.10
N SER A 6 0.70 -15.57 3.23
CA SER A 6 2.11 -15.24 3.22
C SER A 6 2.35 -13.75 2.96
N PHE A 7 1.63 -13.21 1.98
CA PHE A 7 1.71 -11.78 1.65
C PHE A 7 1.28 -10.92 2.84
N ARG A 8 0.14 -11.26 3.44
CA ARG A 8 -0.37 -10.54 4.62
C ARG A 8 0.66 -10.53 5.75
N ASN A 9 1.24 -11.69 6.04
CA ASN A 9 2.21 -11.82 7.12
C ASN A 9 3.47 -11.00 6.84
N GLN A 10 3.99 -11.06 5.63
CA GLN A 10 5.17 -10.27 5.23
C GLN A 10 4.90 -8.77 5.35
N LEU A 11 3.76 -8.32 4.85
CA LEU A 11 3.38 -6.92 4.87
C LEU A 11 3.22 -6.41 6.31
N CYS A 12 2.46 -7.12 7.13
CA CYS A 12 2.20 -6.71 8.50
C CYS A 12 3.48 -6.71 9.34
N ASN A 13 4.31 -7.74 9.21
CA ASN A 13 5.57 -7.81 9.93
C ASN A 13 6.50 -6.66 9.56
N LEU A 14 6.62 -6.38 8.26
CA LEU A 14 7.48 -5.30 7.77
C LEU A 14 7.02 -3.94 8.32
N PHE A 15 5.72 -3.67 8.28
CA PHE A 15 5.20 -2.39 8.76
C PHE A 15 5.29 -2.26 10.28
N GLU A 16 5.13 -3.36 11.03
CA GLU A 16 5.34 -3.32 12.48
C GLU A 16 6.79 -3.03 12.84
N GLU A 17 7.75 -3.53 12.05
CA GLU A 17 9.16 -3.25 12.26
C GLU A 17 9.55 -1.81 11.90
N GLN A 18 8.95 -1.27 10.83
CA GLN A 18 9.37 0.00 10.25
C GLN A 18 8.65 1.21 10.84
N PHE A 19 7.46 1.04 11.38
CA PHE A 19 6.62 2.15 11.84
C PHE A 19 6.11 1.88 13.24
N LYS A 20 6.06 2.94 14.07
CA LYS A 20 5.55 2.83 15.44
C LYS A 20 4.03 2.90 15.46
N ASP A 21 3.44 2.12 16.35
CA ASP A 21 2.01 2.21 16.70
C ASP A 21 1.08 2.03 15.51
N VAL A 22 1.48 1.23 14.52
CA VAL A 22 0.62 0.94 13.38
C VAL A 22 -0.57 0.08 13.83
N LYS A 23 -1.71 0.32 13.21
CA LYS A 23 -2.91 -0.47 13.41
C LYS A 23 -3.37 -1.02 12.07
N PHE A 24 -3.80 -2.28 12.08
CA PHE A 24 -4.24 -2.97 10.87
C PHE A 24 -5.73 -3.24 10.94
N VAL A 25 -6.43 -2.98 9.83
CA VAL A 25 -7.79 -3.44 9.62
C VAL A 25 -7.74 -4.36 8.40
N ILE A 26 -8.02 -5.65 8.60
CA ILE A 26 -7.84 -6.68 7.59
C ILE A 26 -9.20 -7.23 7.20
N ASP A 27 -9.48 -7.26 5.90
CA ASP A 27 -10.68 -7.83 5.33
C ASP A 27 -10.28 -8.85 4.26
N GLU A 28 -10.63 -10.11 4.47
CA GLU A 28 -10.41 -11.18 3.51
C GLU A 28 -11.76 -11.65 2.97
N ARG A 29 -11.91 -11.63 1.65
CA ARG A 29 -13.16 -12.05 1.02
C ARG A 29 -12.94 -13.28 0.15
N ARG A 30 -13.68 -14.35 0.46
CA ARG A 30 -13.69 -15.61 -0.31
C ARG A 30 -12.31 -16.24 -0.48
N SER A 31 -11.36 -15.94 0.43
CA SER A 31 -9.98 -16.42 0.36
C SER A 31 -9.23 -15.98 -0.90
N THR A 32 -9.79 -15.08 -1.70
CA THR A 32 -9.20 -14.63 -2.96
C THR A 32 -8.89 -13.14 -2.99
N ILE A 33 -9.55 -12.35 -2.14
CA ILE A 33 -9.35 -10.91 -2.08
C ILE A 33 -8.92 -10.54 -0.67
N LEU A 34 -7.83 -9.75 -0.59
CA LEU A 34 -7.30 -9.25 0.66
C LEU A 34 -7.28 -7.72 0.58
N GLU A 35 -7.90 -7.07 1.55
CA GLU A 35 -7.81 -5.63 1.73
C GLU A 35 -7.27 -5.36 3.12
N ILE A 36 -6.23 -4.54 3.20
CA ILE A 36 -5.63 -4.16 4.47
C ILE A 36 -5.53 -2.65 4.51
N ARG A 37 -5.98 -2.06 5.61
CA ARG A 37 -5.69 -0.67 5.92
C ARG A 37 -4.68 -0.64 7.03
N ILE A 38 -3.57 0.02 6.78
CA ILE A 38 -2.48 0.18 7.75
C ILE A 38 -2.49 1.62 8.21
N PHE A 39 -3.00 1.88 9.40
CA PHE A 39 -3.07 3.23 9.94
C PHE A 39 -1.71 3.62 10.51
N LEU A 40 -1.08 4.60 9.88
CA LEU A 40 0.20 5.16 10.29
C LEU A 40 -0.02 6.29 11.29
N THR A 41 -1.12 7.01 11.14
CA THR A 41 -1.69 7.95 12.10
C THR A 41 -3.19 7.74 12.10
N PRO A 42 -3.95 8.33 13.02
CA PRO A 42 -5.42 8.21 12.95
C PRO A 42 -6.04 8.72 11.64
N GLU A 43 -5.33 9.59 10.91
CA GLU A 43 -5.86 10.24 9.71
C GLU A 43 -5.22 9.77 8.41
N ILE A 44 -4.09 9.05 8.49
CA ILE A 44 -3.31 8.65 7.31
C ILE A 44 -3.14 7.14 7.32
N PHE A 45 -3.56 6.48 6.24
CA PHE A 45 -3.41 5.03 6.16
C PHE A 45 -3.00 4.59 4.76
N MET A 46 -2.29 3.45 4.71
CA MET A 46 -2.05 2.73 3.47
C MET A 46 -3.22 1.79 3.24
N GLU A 47 -3.81 1.89 2.06
CA GLU A 47 -4.83 0.93 1.63
C GLU A 47 -4.19 -0.03 0.64
N VAL A 48 -4.18 -1.32 0.99
CA VAL A 48 -3.57 -2.38 0.19
C VAL A 48 -4.66 -3.31 -0.29
N TYR A 49 -4.71 -3.53 -1.59
CA TYR A 49 -5.67 -4.43 -2.23
C TYR A 49 -4.90 -5.47 -3.03
N ILE A 50 -5.27 -6.74 -2.82
CA ILE A 50 -4.70 -7.86 -3.58
C ILE A 50 -5.83 -8.77 -4.02
N ASN A 51 -5.86 -9.08 -5.30
CA ASN A 51 -6.75 -10.12 -5.83
C ASN A 51 -5.89 -11.31 -6.25
N GLY A 52 -6.03 -12.43 -5.52
CA GLY A 52 -5.21 -13.61 -5.75
C GLY A 52 -5.54 -14.35 -7.05
N ILE A 53 -6.69 -14.07 -7.66
CA ILE A 53 -7.08 -14.71 -8.93
C ILE A 53 -6.54 -13.91 -10.10
N THR A 54 -6.77 -12.59 -10.12
CA THR A 54 -6.38 -11.74 -11.24
C THR A 54 -4.94 -11.26 -11.16
N GLY A 55 -4.34 -11.32 -9.97
CA GLY A 55 -3.01 -10.75 -9.72
C GLY A 55 -3.01 -9.25 -9.54
N LYS A 56 -4.18 -8.61 -9.50
CA LYS A 56 -4.26 -7.17 -9.30
C LYS A 56 -3.78 -6.79 -7.91
N LYS A 57 -2.91 -5.78 -7.85
CA LYS A 57 -2.37 -5.25 -6.59
C LYS A 57 -2.44 -3.72 -6.61
N SER A 58 -2.75 -3.15 -5.47
CA SER A 58 -2.79 -1.70 -5.31
C SER A 58 -2.31 -1.32 -3.93
N PHE A 59 -1.45 -0.30 -3.87
CA PHE A 59 -0.92 0.29 -2.64
C PHE A 59 -1.20 1.78 -2.72
N ALA A 60 -2.09 2.29 -1.88
CA ALA A 60 -2.48 3.70 -1.91
C ALA A 60 -2.33 4.33 -0.54
N LEU A 61 -1.58 5.42 -0.45
CA LEU A 61 -1.55 6.23 0.76
C LEU A 61 -2.72 7.21 0.70
N VAL A 62 -3.57 7.17 1.72
CA VAL A 62 -4.81 7.93 1.76
C VAL A 62 -4.77 8.92 2.91
N LYS A 63 -5.10 10.18 2.61
CA LYS A 63 -5.28 11.25 3.58
C LYS A 63 -6.50 12.06 3.16
N ASN A 64 -7.40 12.33 4.10
CA ASN A 64 -8.63 13.08 3.83
C ASN A 64 -9.42 12.47 2.66
N GLU A 65 -9.55 11.14 2.68
CA GLU A 65 -10.31 10.36 1.69
C GLU A 65 -9.75 10.43 0.27
N LYS A 66 -8.53 10.95 0.10
CA LYS A 66 -7.87 11.05 -1.21
C LYS A 66 -6.57 10.28 -1.21
N ARG A 67 -6.33 9.56 -2.33
CA ARG A 67 -5.02 8.98 -2.57
C ARG A 67 -4.03 10.10 -2.85
N ILE A 68 -2.94 10.13 -2.08
CA ILE A 68 -1.90 11.14 -2.23
C ILE A 68 -0.58 10.55 -2.75
N TRP A 69 -0.46 9.22 -2.79
CA TRP A 69 0.74 8.52 -3.25
C TRP A 69 0.41 7.04 -3.40
N GLY A 70 1.11 6.34 -4.28
CA GLY A 70 0.93 4.90 -4.33
C GLY A 70 1.51 4.23 -5.57
N TYR A 71 1.21 2.94 -5.66
CA TYR A 71 1.58 2.05 -6.77
C TYR A 71 0.39 1.16 -7.07
N ASP A 72 0.16 0.84 -8.34
CA ASP A 72 -0.76 -0.23 -8.70
C ASP A 72 -0.39 -0.83 -10.06
N ASN A 73 -0.97 -1.98 -10.37
CA ASN A 73 -0.69 -2.69 -11.61
C ASN A 73 -1.92 -2.75 -12.54
N TYR A 74 -2.77 -1.76 -12.49
CA TYR A 74 -3.88 -1.69 -13.46
C TYR A 74 -3.30 -1.51 -14.87
N ARG A 75 -3.45 -2.53 -15.70
CA ARG A 75 -2.88 -2.68 -17.04
C ARG A 75 -1.36 -2.88 -17.03
N TYR A 76 -0.61 -2.09 -16.25
CA TYR A 76 0.83 -2.20 -16.08
C TYR A 76 1.20 -1.57 -14.73
N TRP A 77 2.37 -1.93 -14.20
CA TRP A 77 2.83 -1.30 -12.97
C TRP A 77 3.12 0.16 -13.20
N HIS A 78 2.58 1.00 -12.34
CA HIS A 78 2.83 2.44 -12.37
C HIS A 78 2.77 3.04 -10.98
N HIS A 79 3.42 4.20 -10.86
CA HIS A 79 3.59 4.94 -9.63
C HIS A 79 2.76 6.23 -9.67
N HIS A 80 2.15 6.56 -8.54
CA HIS A 80 1.44 7.82 -8.34
C HIS A 80 2.26 8.67 -7.37
N PRO A 81 3.05 9.66 -7.87
CA PRO A 81 3.92 10.45 -7.01
C PRO A 81 3.14 11.44 -6.15
N ILE A 82 3.71 11.79 -4.99
CA ILE A 82 3.05 12.69 -4.05
C ILE A 82 2.84 14.09 -4.64
N LYS A 83 3.72 14.54 -5.53
CA LYS A 83 3.60 15.87 -6.17
C LYS A 83 2.43 15.96 -7.11
N ASN A 84 2.05 14.86 -7.73
CA ASN A 84 0.91 14.79 -8.63
C ASN A 84 0.35 13.38 -8.64
N PRO A 85 -0.51 13.04 -7.67
CA PRO A 85 -1.01 11.66 -7.53
C PRO A 85 -1.85 11.16 -8.70
N ASP A 86 -2.33 12.04 -9.55
CA ASP A 86 -3.10 11.64 -10.73
C ASP A 86 -2.20 11.24 -11.91
N THR A 87 -0.90 11.49 -11.81
CA THR A 87 0.05 11.07 -12.83
C THR A 87 0.32 9.58 -12.70
N HIS A 88 0.49 8.92 -13.86
CA HIS A 88 0.78 7.49 -13.94
C HIS A 88 2.18 7.32 -14.53
N ILE A 89 3.17 7.05 -13.70
CA ILE A 89 4.55 6.87 -14.14
C ILE A 89 4.84 5.38 -14.23
N PRO A 90 5.09 4.83 -15.44
CA PRO A 90 5.42 3.41 -15.59
C PRO A 90 6.65 3.02 -14.76
N CYS A 91 6.60 1.84 -14.15
CA CYS A 91 7.70 1.35 -13.31
C CYS A 91 7.70 -0.18 -13.28
N SER A 92 8.71 -0.77 -12.65
CA SER A 92 8.72 -2.19 -12.35
C SER A 92 7.91 -2.44 -11.09
N GLU A 93 7.52 -3.69 -10.85
CA GLU A 93 6.83 -4.05 -9.62
C GLU A 93 7.70 -3.70 -8.42
N PRO A 94 7.22 -2.86 -7.49
CA PRO A 94 8.00 -2.52 -6.31
C PRO A 94 7.98 -3.67 -5.30
N SER A 95 9.09 -3.85 -4.58
CA SER A 95 9.09 -4.75 -3.43
C SER A 95 8.38 -4.08 -2.26
N LEU A 96 7.94 -4.87 -1.29
CA LEU A 96 7.33 -4.32 -0.08
C LEU A 96 8.32 -3.43 0.68
N GLU A 97 9.60 -3.82 0.71
CA GLU A 97 10.67 -3.06 1.35
C GLU A 97 10.84 -1.69 0.68
N LYS A 98 10.78 -1.66 -0.64
CA LYS A 98 10.87 -0.40 -1.39
C LYS A 98 9.71 0.53 -1.02
N ILE A 99 8.50 -0.01 -0.99
CA ILE A 99 7.31 0.76 -0.62
C ILE A 99 7.47 1.33 0.79
N ALA A 100 7.87 0.51 1.75
CA ALA A 100 8.05 0.96 3.13
C ALA A 100 9.14 2.02 3.24
N ASN A 101 10.27 1.83 2.55
CA ASN A 101 11.37 2.79 2.57
C ASN A 101 10.96 4.14 1.98
N GLU A 102 10.29 4.13 0.84
CA GLU A 102 9.81 5.36 0.20
C GLU A 102 8.76 6.06 1.06
N LEU A 103 7.94 5.27 1.75
CA LEU A 103 6.87 5.81 2.59
C LEU A 103 7.42 6.67 3.73
N HIS A 104 8.57 6.31 4.31
CA HIS A 104 9.22 7.16 5.32
C HIS A 104 9.49 8.57 4.77
N THR A 105 10.02 8.65 3.56
CA THR A 105 10.28 9.92 2.90
C THR A 105 8.99 10.67 2.59
N VAL A 106 8.00 9.96 2.06
CA VAL A 106 6.70 10.54 1.72
C VAL A 106 6.03 11.14 2.95
N LEU A 107 6.02 10.39 4.06
CA LEU A 107 5.41 10.88 5.31
C LEU A 107 6.10 12.16 5.82
N SER A 108 7.41 12.29 5.62
CA SER A 108 8.13 13.50 6.03
C SER A 108 7.75 14.72 5.18
N GLN A 109 7.16 14.50 4.00
CA GLN A 109 6.74 15.58 3.10
C GLN A 109 5.29 15.98 3.29
N ILE A 110 4.55 15.27 4.12
CA ILE A 110 3.15 15.57 4.39
C ILE A 110 3.09 16.56 5.56
N HIS A 111 2.49 17.71 5.28
CA HIS A 111 2.29 18.75 6.29
C HIS A 111 0.81 18.82 6.65
N ASP A 112 0.55 18.95 7.93
CA ASP A 112 -0.79 19.15 8.44
C ASP A 112 -1.21 20.61 8.37
#